data_fd9cd44025bf573c59546e5d2674b007
#
_entry.id   fd9cd44025bf573c59546e5d2674b007
#
_cell.length_a   1.000
_cell.length_b   1.000
_cell.length_c   1.000
_cell.angle_alpha   90.00
_cell.angle_beta   90.00
_cell.angle_gamma   90.00
#
_symmetry.space_group_name_H-M   'P 1'
#
loop_
_entity.id
_entity.type
_entity.pdbx_description
1 polymer ?
#
loop_
_entity_poly.entity_id
_entity_poly.type
_entity_poly.pdbx_seq_one_letter_code
_entity_poly.pdbx_strand_id
1 'polypeptide(L)'
;MIEKAMNEPNGKYHKFLRRLQEELMTAATQHSVAWRFGNWTARQRLLVVHERLLRDVRKNLQRLNQQVMQEPPEFRRAFGAEFQRWALSLPGPAREQLELLKEYTAVFAEPKRG
;
A
#
# COMPACT_ATOMS: atom_id res chain seq x y z
N MET A 1 15.52 -19.16 7.18
CA MET A 1 15.77 -18.37 7.17
C MET A 1 15.89 -17.28 6.23
N ILE A 2 16.92 -16.65 6.15
CA ILE A 2 17.07 -15.56 5.31
C ILE A 2 16.98 -15.85 3.87
N GLU A 3 17.45 -16.91 3.49
CA GLU A 3 17.43 -17.28 2.14
C GLU A 3 16.04 -17.38 1.68
N LYS A 4 15.19 -17.82 2.57
CA LYS A 4 13.87 -18.00 2.22
C LYS A 4 13.29 -16.71 1.76
N ALA A 5 13.51 -15.64 2.45
CA ALA A 5 12.96 -14.38 2.08
C ALA A 5 13.48 -13.95 0.72
N MET A 6 14.68 -14.30 0.41
CA MET A 6 15.27 -13.89 -0.83
C MET A 6 14.71 -14.66 -1.99
N ASN A 7 14.24 -15.84 -1.76
CA ASN A 7 13.72 -16.66 -2.84
C ASN A 7 12.25 -16.39 -3.11
N GLU A 8 11.58 -15.66 -2.27
CA GLU A 8 10.20 -15.39 -2.50
C GLU A 8 10.05 -14.19 -3.41
N PRO A 9 9.07 -14.19 -4.26
CA PRO A 9 8.86 -13.06 -5.15
C PRO A 9 8.78 -11.75 -4.41
N ASN A 10 8.18 -11.78 -3.23
CA ASN A 10 8.00 -10.58 -2.45
C ASN A 10 9.31 -10.08 -1.89
N GLY A 11 10.31 -10.92 -1.80
CA GLY A 11 11.61 -10.53 -1.25
C GLY A 11 12.23 -9.40 -2.05
N LYS A 12 12.03 -9.41 -3.36
CA LYS A 12 12.60 -8.41 -4.23
C LYS A 12 12.02 -7.03 -3.94
N TYR A 13 10.75 -6.99 -3.55
CA TYR A 13 10.07 -5.75 -3.32
C TYR A 13 9.77 -5.53 -1.83
N HIS A 14 10.45 -6.27 -0.98
CA HIS A 14 10.21 -6.21 0.45
C HIS A 14 10.38 -4.81 1.02
N LYS A 15 11.43 -4.12 0.64
CA LYS A 15 11.67 -2.79 1.15
C LYS A 15 10.60 -1.83 0.68
N PHE A 16 10.14 -2.04 -0.54
CA PHE A 16 9.12 -1.19 -1.12
C PHE A 16 7.83 -1.35 -0.31
N LEU A 17 7.45 -2.60 -0.01
CA LEU A 17 6.23 -2.86 0.73
C LEU A 17 6.33 -2.35 2.16
N ARG A 18 7.51 -2.45 2.76
CA ARG A 18 7.69 -1.95 4.10
C ARG A 18 7.49 -0.44 4.13
N ARG A 19 8.00 0.25 3.13
CA ARG A 19 7.86 1.68 3.03
C ARG A 19 6.40 2.06 2.83
N LEU A 20 5.69 1.31 2.00
CA LEU A 20 4.27 1.55 1.80
C LEU A 20 3.52 1.39 3.11
N GLN A 21 3.88 0.39 3.90
CA GLN A 21 3.23 0.17 5.17
C GLN A 21 3.43 1.36 6.09
N GLU A 22 4.65 1.90 6.13
CA GLU A 22 4.93 3.05 6.96
C GLU A 22 4.13 4.26 6.49
N GLU A 23 4.02 4.44 5.18
CA GLU A 23 3.27 5.55 4.64
C GLU A 23 1.79 5.41 4.96
N LEU A 24 1.26 4.19 4.89
CA LEU A 24 -0.13 3.96 5.21
C LEU A 24 -0.41 4.20 6.69
N MET A 25 0.54 3.82 7.55
CA MET A 25 0.38 4.07 8.97
C MET A 25 0.40 5.56 9.28
N THR A 26 1.27 6.30 8.58
CA THR A 26 1.34 7.74 8.76
C THR A 26 0.04 8.39 8.30
N ALA A 27 -0.50 7.93 7.17
CA ALA A 27 -1.76 8.47 6.67
C ALA A 27 -2.90 8.18 7.65
N ALA A 28 -2.91 6.98 8.23
CA ALA A 28 -3.94 6.60 9.17
C ALA A 28 -3.88 7.48 10.42
N THR A 29 -2.67 7.74 10.91
CA THR A 29 -2.49 8.58 12.07
C THR A 29 -2.97 10.00 11.79
N GLN A 30 -2.62 10.53 10.62
CA GLN A 30 -3.00 11.86 10.26
C GLN A 30 -4.52 11.99 10.16
N HIS A 31 -5.16 11.01 9.59
CA HIS A 31 -6.61 11.01 9.45
C HIS A 31 -7.27 10.94 10.83
N SER A 32 -6.76 10.09 11.70
CA SER A 32 -7.31 9.94 13.04
C SER A 32 -7.17 11.23 13.82
N VAL A 33 -6.01 11.89 13.73
CA VAL A 33 -5.79 13.14 14.43
C VAL A 33 -6.73 14.20 13.92
N ALA A 34 -6.96 14.26 12.61
CA ALA A 34 -7.83 15.25 12.03
C ALA A 34 -9.24 15.15 12.61
N TRP A 35 -9.73 13.91 12.80
CA TRP A 35 -11.07 13.71 13.30
C TRP A 35 -11.20 13.93 14.81
N ARG A 36 -10.08 14.07 15.50
CA ARG A 36 -10.15 14.34 16.93
C ARG A 36 -10.27 15.83 17.25
N PHE A 37 -9.97 16.68 16.29
CA PHE A 37 -10.06 18.10 16.53
C PHE A 37 -11.47 18.60 16.33
N GLY A 38 -11.96 19.41 17.25
CA GLY A 38 -13.28 19.97 17.12
C GLY A 38 -13.26 21.20 16.23
N ASN A 39 -12.08 21.81 16.04
CA ASN A 39 -11.97 23.01 15.25
C ASN A 39 -12.00 22.68 13.78
N TRP A 40 -12.97 23.21 13.07
CA TRP A 40 -13.15 22.90 11.66
C TRP A 40 -11.95 23.29 10.79
N THR A 41 -11.38 24.46 11.04
CA THR A 41 -10.26 24.92 10.26
C THR A 41 -9.05 24.02 10.43
N ALA A 42 -8.74 23.63 11.67
CA ALA A 42 -7.64 22.77 11.94
C ALA A 42 -7.88 21.40 11.30
N ARG A 43 -9.11 20.91 11.37
CA ARG A 43 -9.44 19.63 10.78
C ARG A 43 -9.22 19.66 9.28
N GLN A 44 -9.63 20.75 8.62
CA GLN A 44 -9.46 20.86 7.19
C GLN A 44 -7.99 20.86 6.79
N ARG A 45 -7.13 21.52 7.55
CA ARG A 45 -5.72 21.53 7.25
C ARG A 45 -5.12 20.15 7.35
N LEU A 46 -5.52 19.41 8.40
CA LEU A 46 -5.00 18.08 8.60
C LEU A 46 -5.50 17.11 7.54
N LEU A 47 -6.72 17.30 7.05
CA LEU A 47 -7.24 16.46 5.99
C LEU A 47 -6.53 16.72 4.67
N VAL A 48 -6.07 17.95 4.46
CA VAL A 48 -5.30 18.25 3.27
C VAL A 48 -3.97 17.49 3.31
N VAL A 49 -3.36 17.42 4.49
CA VAL A 49 -2.12 16.66 4.65
C VAL A 49 -2.39 15.19 4.42
N HIS A 50 -3.50 14.67 4.94
CA HIS A 50 -3.86 13.28 4.75
C HIS A 50 -4.03 12.99 3.25
N GLU A 51 -4.70 13.86 2.52
CA GLU A 51 -4.91 13.67 1.10
C GLU A 51 -3.58 13.65 0.35
N ARG A 52 -2.65 14.49 0.78
CA ARG A 52 -1.35 14.53 0.14
C ARG A 52 -0.58 13.25 0.39
N LEU A 53 -0.70 12.70 1.60
CA LEU A 53 -0.04 11.45 1.91
C LEU A 53 -0.62 10.31 1.06
N LEU A 54 -1.94 10.29 0.88
CA LEU A 54 -2.55 9.26 0.05
C LEU A 54 -2.12 9.42 -1.40
N ARG A 55 -1.92 10.65 -1.85
CA ARG A 55 -1.47 10.87 -3.22
C ARG A 55 -0.09 10.26 -3.42
N ASP A 56 0.78 10.40 -2.42
CA ASP A 56 2.11 9.85 -2.51
C ASP A 56 2.05 8.33 -2.53
N VAL A 57 1.17 7.74 -1.73
CA VAL A 57 1.02 6.29 -1.72
C VAL A 57 0.52 5.83 -3.10
N ARG A 58 -0.41 6.57 -3.70
CA ARG A 58 -0.91 6.22 -5.03
C ARG A 58 0.23 6.19 -6.05
N LYS A 59 1.10 7.19 -5.99
CA LYS A 59 2.21 7.24 -6.92
C LYS A 59 3.14 6.06 -6.72
N ASN A 60 3.37 5.70 -5.46
CA ASN A 60 4.24 4.58 -5.16
C ASN A 60 3.62 3.27 -5.60
N LEU A 61 2.30 3.12 -5.47
CA LEU A 61 1.63 1.92 -5.94
C LEU A 61 1.72 1.82 -7.46
N GLN A 62 1.58 2.94 -8.16
CA GLN A 62 1.70 2.93 -9.61
C GLN A 62 3.10 2.55 -10.03
N ARG A 63 4.10 3.06 -9.30
CA ARG A 63 5.48 2.74 -9.62
C ARG A 63 5.75 1.27 -9.37
N LEU A 64 5.20 0.73 -8.28
CA LEU A 64 5.37 -0.68 -7.98
C LEU A 64 4.74 -1.52 -9.07
N ASN A 65 3.55 -1.14 -9.52
CA ASN A 65 2.87 -1.88 -10.56
C ASN A 65 3.70 -1.88 -11.85
N GLN A 66 4.27 -0.73 -12.19
CA GLN A 66 5.08 -0.64 -13.39
C GLN A 66 6.28 -1.57 -13.33
N GLN A 67 6.90 -1.65 -12.16
CA GLN A 67 8.05 -2.51 -12.01
C GLN A 67 7.66 -3.98 -12.05
N VAL A 68 6.57 -4.33 -11.41
CA VAL A 68 6.12 -5.72 -11.39
C VAL A 68 5.70 -6.16 -12.78
N MET A 69 5.15 -5.24 -13.57
CA MET A 69 4.74 -5.60 -14.93
C MET A 69 5.92 -5.95 -15.82
N GLN A 70 7.13 -5.62 -15.40
CA GLN A 70 8.31 -5.95 -16.19
C GLN A 70 8.78 -7.35 -15.83
N GLU A 71 8.21 -7.97 -14.83
CA GLU A 71 8.63 -9.30 -14.41
C GLU A 71 7.91 -10.38 -15.22
N PRO A 72 8.46 -11.58 -15.23
CA PRO A 72 7.82 -12.68 -15.97
C PRO A 72 6.44 -12.99 -15.40
N PRO A 73 5.55 -13.56 -16.20
CA PRO A 73 4.19 -13.84 -15.75
C PRO A 73 4.11 -14.65 -14.47
N GLU A 74 5.01 -15.60 -14.29
CA GLU A 74 4.99 -16.43 -13.11
C GLU A 74 5.28 -15.60 -11.87
N PHE A 75 6.24 -14.70 -12.00
CA PHE A 75 6.61 -13.83 -10.91
C PHE A 75 5.42 -12.92 -10.58
N ARG A 76 4.79 -12.36 -11.61
CA ARG A 76 3.69 -11.43 -11.37
C ARG A 76 2.54 -12.12 -10.64
N ARG A 77 2.26 -13.36 -10.99
CA ARG A 77 1.19 -14.10 -10.37
C ARG A 77 1.51 -14.39 -8.90
N ALA A 78 2.74 -14.81 -8.65
CA ALA A 78 3.17 -15.10 -7.29
C ALA A 78 3.20 -13.82 -6.45
N PHE A 79 3.63 -12.72 -7.07
CA PHE A 79 3.68 -11.46 -6.36
C PHE A 79 2.27 -11.00 -5.99
N GLY A 80 1.30 -11.21 -6.87
CA GLY A 80 -0.07 -10.85 -6.57
C GLY A 80 -0.58 -11.54 -5.32
N ALA A 81 -0.29 -12.83 -5.18
CA ALA A 81 -0.71 -13.57 -4.00
C ALA A 81 0.00 -13.05 -2.75
N GLU A 82 1.30 -12.73 -2.88
CA GLU A 82 2.04 -12.22 -1.73
C GLU A 82 1.56 -10.83 -1.34
N PHE A 83 1.22 -10.01 -2.33
CA PHE A 83 0.73 -8.68 -2.06
C PHE A 83 -0.60 -8.76 -1.30
N GLN A 84 -1.45 -9.69 -1.66
CA GLN A 84 -2.71 -9.88 -0.98
C GLN A 84 -2.47 -10.27 0.47
N ARG A 85 -1.57 -11.20 0.73
CA ARG A 85 -1.27 -11.60 2.09
C ARG A 85 -0.70 -10.45 2.89
N TRP A 86 0.17 -9.67 2.26
CA TRP A 86 0.75 -8.52 2.91
C TRP A 86 -0.35 -7.53 3.30
N ALA A 87 -1.27 -7.26 2.37
CA ALA A 87 -2.34 -6.30 2.61
C ALA A 87 -3.23 -6.76 3.77
N LEU A 88 -3.51 -8.05 3.84
CA LEU A 88 -4.34 -8.57 4.90
C LEU A 88 -3.62 -8.56 6.25
N SER A 89 -2.30 -8.54 6.23
CA SER A 89 -1.55 -8.55 7.47
C SER A 89 -1.33 -7.14 8.03
N LEU A 90 -1.75 -6.10 7.32
CA LEU A 90 -1.56 -4.75 7.79
C LEU A 90 -2.43 -4.48 9.01
N PRO A 91 -1.98 -3.63 9.92
CA PRO A 91 -2.82 -3.20 11.03
C PRO A 91 -4.09 -2.60 10.47
N GLY A 92 -5.20 -2.74 11.21
CA GLY A 92 -6.49 -2.27 10.75
C GLY A 92 -6.51 -0.87 10.17
N PRO A 93 -5.95 0.12 10.91
CA PRO A 93 -5.98 1.49 10.40
C PRO A 93 -5.25 1.64 9.06
N ALA A 94 -4.11 0.95 8.89
CA ALA A 94 -3.37 1.02 7.64
C ALA A 94 -4.14 0.33 6.53
N ARG A 95 -4.79 -0.78 6.85
CA ARG A 95 -5.56 -1.51 5.86
C ARG A 95 -6.72 -0.67 5.36
N GLU A 96 -7.35 0.10 6.26
CA GLU A 96 -8.44 0.98 5.87
C GLU A 96 -7.95 2.03 4.88
N GLN A 97 -6.74 2.54 5.08
CA GLN A 97 -6.19 3.52 4.16
C GLN A 97 -5.95 2.88 2.80
N LEU A 98 -5.48 1.65 2.80
CA LEU A 98 -5.21 0.96 1.56
C LEU A 98 -6.53 0.70 0.80
N GLU A 99 -7.62 0.48 1.52
CA GLU A 99 -8.92 0.26 0.91
C GLU A 99 -9.35 1.48 0.10
N LEU A 100 -8.96 2.65 0.53
CA LEU A 100 -9.30 3.87 -0.18
C LEU A 100 -8.59 3.93 -1.52
N LEU A 101 -7.58 3.09 -1.70
CA LEU A 101 -6.80 3.08 -2.91
C LEU A 101 -6.95 1.78 -3.67
N LYS A 102 -8.05 1.09 -3.44
CA LYS A 102 -8.20 -0.24 -4.04
C LYS A 102 -8.15 -0.26 -5.56
N GLU A 103 -8.43 0.85 -6.19
CA GLU A 103 -8.32 0.90 -7.64
C GLU A 103 -6.89 0.64 -8.06
N TYR A 104 -5.94 1.08 -7.24
CA TYR A 104 -4.54 0.93 -7.56
C TYR A 104 -3.96 -0.39 -7.10
N THR A 105 -4.67 -1.12 -6.27
CA THR A 105 -4.18 -2.41 -5.79
C THR A 105 -4.88 -3.56 -6.49
N ALA A 106 -5.97 -3.29 -7.16
CA ALA A 106 -6.73 -4.33 -7.84
C ALA A 106 -5.90 -5.06 -8.87
N VAL A 107 -4.96 -4.34 -9.49
CA VAL A 107 -4.12 -4.98 -10.50
C VAL A 107 -3.31 -6.11 -9.94
N PHE A 108 -3.00 -6.07 -8.64
CA PHE A 108 -2.21 -7.13 -8.05
C PHE A 108 -3.11 -8.29 -7.64
N ALA A 109 -4.40 -8.01 -7.44
CA ALA A 109 -5.28 -9.03 -6.95
C ALA A 109 -5.97 -9.74 -8.07
N GLU A 110 -5.85 -9.34 -9.30
CA GLU A 110 -6.54 -9.88 -10.31
C GLU A 110 -5.76 -10.48 -11.27
N PRO A 111 -5.07 -11.35 -11.00
CA PRO A 111 -4.19 -11.99 -11.92
C PRO A 111 -4.86 -12.82 -12.91
N LYS A 112 -5.88 -13.31 -12.68
CA LYS A 112 -6.39 -14.27 -13.42
C LYS A 112 -6.90 -13.95 -14.63
N ARG A 113 -7.68 -13.58 -14.81
CA ARG A 113 -8.32 -13.35 -15.89
C ARG A 113 -7.47 -13.51 -16.94
N GLY A 114 -6.54 -13.49 -16.86
CA GLY A 114 -5.58 -13.61 -17.85
C GLY A 114 -5.73 -14.43 -18.92
#